data_e31e39de5a8e7af17f21dc03d736b52a
#
_entry.id   e31e39de5a8e7af17f21dc03d736b52a
#
_cell.length_a   1.000
_cell.length_b   1.000
_cell.length_c   1.000
_cell.angle_alpha   90.00
_cell.angle_beta   90.00
_cell.angle_gamma   90.00
#
_symmetry.space_group_name_H-M   'P 1'
#
loop_
_entity.id
_entity.type
_entity.pdbx_description
1 polymer ?
#
loop_
_entity_poly.entity_id
_entity_poly.type
_entity_poly.pdbx_seq_one_letter_code
_entity_poly.pdbx_strand_id
1 'polypeptide(L)'
;MGYQVLLSDRSRLLAASGVTPGGDALPDYMARCMDSGSTQVRSSGTAQQGRLRLRQEGLVAVPIRCGKEIVGAMALRLDQGGLLLASADIHFAENLAGFLSTLLELNNLDREIELRRQAEFRAFQAQIDPHFFFNALNTISALCRTDPDKARSLLLVLADYYRQTLTINEDFVTLTTELQNVNNYLTIAQARFVNAIHFTAVLPKDTDRFRMPPLIIQPLVENAVRHGGVSVDDRRVELRIVQTGGCLEIAVTDWGKGFPADVLSSLADPDNKRYSGLFNVDKRLRSVYGAEGRLRVSSTPAGSTVRFTIPAGEAEKEETA
;
A
#
# COMPACT_ATOMS: atom_id res chain seq x y z
N MET A 1 6.67 50.12 14.02
CA MET A 1 7.42 49.03 14.67
C MET A 1 7.60 47.94 13.63
N GLY A 2 8.84 47.63 13.24
CA GLY A 2 9.13 46.62 12.25
C GLY A 2 9.81 45.42 12.89
N TYR A 3 9.21 44.25 12.78
CA TYR A 3 9.90 43.01 13.10
C TYR A 3 10.63 42.52 11.83
N GLN A 4 11.85 42.06 12.03
CA GLN A 4 12.54 41.25 11.02
C GLN A 4 12.30 39.80 11.35
N VAL A 5 11.80 39.02 10.40
CA VAL A 5 11.49 37.59 10.56
C VAL A 5 12.52 36.80 9.79
N LEU A 6 13.09 35.78 10.43
CA LEU A 6 13.97 34.82 9.82
C LEU A 6 13.34 33.43 9.96
N LEU A 7 13.38 32.63 8.92
CA LEU A 7 12.92 31.25 8.89
C LEU A 7 14.05 30.34 8.41
N SER A 8 14.28 29.23 9.10
CA SER A 8 15.28 28.24 8.70
C SER A 8 14.72 26.82 8.75
N ASP A 9 15.29 25.96 7.94
CA ASP A 9 15.28 24.53 8.18
C ASP A 9 16.43 24.16 9.14
N ARG A 10 16.73 22.86 9.28
CA ARG A 10 17.83 22.39 10.15
C ARG A 10 19.23 22.76 9.66
N SER A 11 19.40 23.14 8.40
CA SER A 11 20.69 23.28 7.73
C SER A 11 20.97 24.69 7.21
N ARG A 12 19.94 25.43 6.84
CA ARG A 12 20.07 26.74 6.18
C ARG A 12 18.93 27.69 6.47
N LEU A 13 19.18 28.96 6.20
CA LEU A 13 18.14 29.99 6.21
C LEU A 13 17.28 29.88 4.96
N LEU A 14 15.95 29.79 5.13
CA LEU A 14 14.98 29.66 4.05
C LEU A 14 14.41 31.01 3.60
N ALA A 15 14.17 31.90 4.55
CA ALA A 15 13.60 33.22 4.28
C ALA A 15 14.01 34.24 5.35
N ALA A 16 14.15 35.49 4.90
CA ALA A 16 14.40 36.64 5.79
C ALA A 16 13.58 37.83 5.29
N SER A 17 12.87 38.49 6.20
CA SER A 17 12.15 39.75 5.94
C SER A 17 12.96 40.92 6.43
N GLY A 18 13.19 41.96 5.61
CA GLY A 18 13.82 43.22 6.00
C GLY A 18 15.36 43.22 6.10
N VAL A 19 16.03 42.13 5.76
CA VAL A 19 17.49 42.03 5.69
C VAL A 19 17.85 41.23 4.43
N THR A 20 18.81 41.73 3.65
CA THR A 20 19.48 40.89 2.64
C THR A 20 20.33 39.86 3.39
N PRO A 21 20.05 38.55 3.27
CA PRO A 21 20.89 37.56 3.92
C PRO A 21 22.30 37.67 3.37
N GLY A 22 23.27 37.87 4.25
CA GLY A 22 24.68 37.87 3.89
C GLY A 22 25.25 36.47 3.58
N GLY A 23 24.37 35.51 3.28
CA GLY A 23 24.69 34.13 3.02
C GLY A 23 23.60 33.20 3.56
N ASP A 24 23.50 31.97 2.99
CA ASP A 24 22.54 30.93 3.41
C ASP A 24 22.92 30.24 4.73
N ALA A 25 23.96 30.73 5.43
CA ALA A 25 24.45 30.12 6.65
C ALA A 25 23.43 30.26 7.79
N LEU A 26 23.18 29.17 8.49
CA LEU A 26 22.28 29.12 9.64
C LEU A 26 22.91 29.93 10.83
N PRO A 27 22.21 30.93 11.38
CA PRO A 27 22.70 31.63 12.54
C PRO A 27 22.81 30.73 13.81
N ASP A 28 23.89 30.84 14.57
CA ASP A 28 24.16 30.01 15.75
C ASP A 28 23.02 29.95 16.78
N TYR A 29 22.28 31.05 16.96
CA TYR A 29 21.18 31.10 17.92
C TYR A 29 19.97 30.28 17.44
N MET A 30 19.75 30.15 16.12
CA MET A 30 18.71 29.29 15.57
C MET A 30 19.12 27.82 15.69
N ALA A 31 20.39 27.49 15.42
CA ALA A 31 20.92 26.15 15.63
C ALA A 31 20.73 25.72 17.11
N ARG A 32 21.14 26.55 18.05
CA ARG A 32 20.93 26.27 19.49
C ARG A 32 19.47 26.14 19.91
N CYS A 33 18.59 26.93 19.30
CA CYS A 33 17.15 26.84 19.54
C CYS A 33 16.62 25.46 19.09
N MET A 34 17.06 24.97 17.94
CA MET A 34 16.67 23.66 17.45
C MET A 34 17.27 22.51 18.27
N ASP A 35 18.53 22.63 18.69
CA ASP A 35 19.21 21.60 19.50
C ASP A 35 18.61 21.46 20.90
N SER A 36 18.28 22.62 21.54
CA SER A 36 17.69 22.64 22.88
C SER A 36 16.18 22.35 22.87
N GLY A 37 15.53 22.52 21.72
CA GLY A 37 14.08 22.44 21.59
C GLY A 37 13.28 23.47 22.37
N SER A 38 13.93 24.57 22.79
CA SER A 38 13.36 25.63 23.62
C SER A 38 13.56 27.00 22.99
N THR A 39 12.66 27.93 23.34
CA THR A 39 12.77 29.34 22.92
C THR A 39 14.08 29.94 23.43
N GLN A 40 14.84 30.56 22.54
CA GLN A 40 16.06 31.26 22.84
C GLN A 40 15.85 32.77 22.77
N VAL A 41 16.15 33.48 23.85
CA VAL A 41 16.03 34.93 23.93
C VAL A 41 17.43 35.56 24.07
N ARG A 42 17.75 36.51 23.23
CA ARG A 42 18.97 37.30 23.32
C ARG A 42 18.60 38.77 23.42
N SER A 43 19.03 39.40 24.49
CA SER A 43 19.07 40.84 24.61
C SER A 43 20.52 41.27 24.76
N SER A 44 21.05 42.08 23.85
CA SER A 44 22.38 42.61 23.94
C SER A 44 22.29 44.06 24.45
N GLY A 45 22.61 44.23 25.72
CA GLY A 45 22.75 45.53 26.33
C GLY A 45 24.12 45.60 27.04
N THR A 46 25.08 46.36 26.50
CA THR A 46 26.27 46.80 27.23
C THR A 46 25.99 48.16 27.80
N ALA A 47 25.78 48.22 29.12
CA ALA A 47 25.79 49.46 29.85
C ALA A 47 27.25 49.95 29.94
N GLN A 48 27.61 50.98 29.19
CA GLN A 48 28.80 51.79 29.46
C GLN A 48 28.37 53.22 29.69
N GLN A 49 28.75 53.72 30.85
CA GLN A 49 28.60 55.12 31.21
C GLN A 49 29.31 56.01 30.17
N GLY A 50 28.57 56.93 29.58
CA GLY A 50 29.11 58.00 28.76
C GLY A 50 28.64 57.99 27.32
N ARG A 51 27.67 58.86 27.01
CA ARG A 51 27.29 59.41 25.68
C ARG A 51 27.51 58.58 24.41
N LEU A 52 27.15 57.32 24.39
CA LEU A 52 26.95 56.57 23.15
C LEU A 52 25.54 55.95 23.14
N ARG A 53 24.73 56.23 22.13
CA ARG A 53 23.48 55.54 21.89
C ARG A 53 23.80 54.10 21.54
N LEU A 54 23.65 53.19 22.48
CA LEU A 54 23.78 51.77 22.25
C LEU A 54 22.50 51.27 21.52
N ARG A 55 22.69 50.68 20.39
CA ARG A 55 21.65 49.95 19.67
C ARG A 55 21.37 48.66 20.47
N GLN A 56 20.27 48.62 21.18
CA GLN A 56 19.81 47.38 21.82
C GLN A 56 19.05 46.56 20.81
N GLU A 57 19.54 45.39 20.48
CA GLU A 57 18.90 44.44 19.60
C GLU A 57 18.27 43.35 20.46
N GLY A 58 16.96 43.21 20.37
CA GLY A 58 16.22 42.08 20.93
C GLY A 58 16.01 40.99 19.88
N LEU A 59 16.33 39.77 20.22
CA LEU A 59 16.16 38.62 19.34
C LEU A 59 15.47 37.48 20.09
N VAL A 60 14.44 36.92 19.50
CA VAL A 60 13.75 35.68 19.96
C VAL A 60 13.82 34.65 18.87
N ALA A 61 14.32 33.45 19.16
CA ALA A 61 14.27 32.31 18.29
C ALA A 61 13.39 31.21 18.91
N VAL A 62 12.46 30.68 18.13
CA VAL A 62 11.48 29.68 18.54
C VAL A 62 11.55 28.47 17.59
N PRO A 63 11.58 27.25 18.13
CA PRO A 63 11.62 26.06 17.29
C PRO A 63 10.27 25.83 16.57
N ILE A 64 10.33 25.44 15.31
CA ILE A 64 9.17 25.00 14.53
C ILE A 64 9.16 23.48 14.57
N ARG A 65 8.01 22.90 14.93
CA ARG A 65 7.83 21.46 15.10
C ARG A 65 6.89 20.89 14.04
N CYS A 66 7.08 19.63 13.72
CA CYS A 66 6.12 18.82 13.02
C CYS A 66 5.95 17.50 13.79
N GLY A 67 4.83 17.34 14.48
CA GLY A 67 4.67 16.29 15.47
C GLY A 67 5.69 16.40 16.61
N LYS A 68 6.52 15.38 16.78
CA LYS A 68 7.58 15.35 17.81
C LYS A 68 8.93 15.89 17.32
N GLU A 69 9.10 16.08 16.03
CA GLU A 69 10.38 16.50 15.43
C GLU A 69 10.46 18.01 15.26
N ILE A 70 11.65 18.57 15.52
CA ILE A 70 11.96 19.96 15.21
C ILE A 70 12.44 20.01 13.76
N VAL A 71 11.69 20.70 12.91
CA VAL A 71 11.97 20.78 11.46
C VAL A 71 12.69 22.07 11.07
N GLY A 72 12.69 23.06 11.96
CA GLY A 72 13.32 24.37 11.72
C GLY A 72 13.20 25.29 12.90
N ALA A 73 13.54 26.55 12.69
CA ALA A 73 13.36 27.61 13.68
C ALA A 73 12.87 28.89 12.99
N MET A 74 12.10 29.67 13.75
CA MET A 74 11.76 31.05 13.42
C MET A 74 12.45 32.01 14.40
N ALA A 75 13.00 33.09 13.89
CA ALA A 75 13.51 34.14 14.73
C ALA A 75 12.86 35.48 14.41
N LEU A 76 12.52 36.22 15.46
CA LEU A 76 12.07 37.60 15.38
C LEU A 76 13.18 38.52 15.93
N ARG A 77 13.56 39.51 15.14
CA ARG A 77 14.49 40.55 15.53
C ARG A 77 13.74 41.87 15.61
N LEU A 78 13.88 42.54 16.74
CA LEU A 78 13.40 43.90 16.94
C LEU A 78 14.50 44.91 16.60
N ASP A 79 14.28 45.74 15.59
CA ASP A 79 15.18 46.83 15.22
C ASP A 79 14.63 48.14 15.77
N GLN A 80 14.78 48.34 17.09
CA GLN A 80 14.43 49.63 17.72
C GLN A 80 15.44 50.02 18.79
N GLY A 81 15.96 51.24 18.64
CA GLY A 81 16.85 51.82 19.62
C GLY A 81 16.18 51.97 21.00
N GLY A 82 16.53 51.11 21.93
CA GLY A 82 16.33 51.34 23.34
C GLY A 82 15.16 50.61 24.04
N LEU A 83 14.36 49.81 23.37
CA LEU A 83 13.33 49.01 24.05
C LEU A 83 13.82 47.60 24.31
N LEU A 84 13.67 47.12 25.56
CA LEU A 84 13.82 45.75 25.96
C LEU A 84 12.70 44.89 25.31
N LEU A 85 13.03 43.68 24.91
CA LEU A 85 12.05 42.68 24.52
C LEU A 85 10.98 42.54 25.61
N ALA A 86 9.74 42.84 25.29
CA ALA A 86 8.63 42.64 26.19
C ALA A 86 8.23 41.15 26.18
N SER A 87 7.65 40.65 27.26
CA SER A 87 7.09 39.31 27.31
C SER A 87 6.05 39.06 26.19
N ALA A 88 5.35 40.11 25.77
CA ALA A 88 4.41 40.08 24.66
C ALA A 88 5.06 39.71 23.32
N ASP A 89 6.30 40.14 23.05
CA ASP A 89 7.02 39.81 21.80
C ASP A 89 7.45 38.35 21.78
N ILE A 90 7.82 37.79 22.94
CA ILE A 90 8.16 36.37 23.08
C ILE A 90 6.93 35.52 22.82
N HIS A 91 5.80 35.83 23.48
CA HIS A 91 4.55 35.13 23.28
C HIS A 91 4.03 35.24 21.82
N PHE A 92 4.22 36.40 21.20
CA PHE A 92 3.88 36.56 19.76
C PHE A 92 4.72 35.65 18.90
N ALA A 93 6.04 35.56 19.13
CA ALA A 93 6.93 34.65 18.41
C ALA A 93 6.53 33.17 18.60
N GLU A 94 6.23 32.78 19.84
CA GLU A 94 5.82 31.43 20.20
C GLU A 94 4.50 31.05 19.56
N ASN A 95 3.50 31.94 19.58
CA ASN A 95 2.20 31.71 18.92
C ASN A 95 2.35 31.61 17.42
N LEU A 96 3.16 32.45 16.79
CA LEU A 96 3.40 32.41 15.35
C LEU A 96 4.14 31.13 14.93
N ALA A 97 5.16 30.72 15.68
CA ALA A 97 5.85 29.45 15.45
C ALA A 97 4.94 28.24 15.69
N GLY A 98 4.07 28.30 16.69
CA GLY A 98 3.04 27.30 16.94
C GLY A 98 2.04 27.18 15.78
N PHE A 99 1.58 28.32 15.26
CA PHE A 99 0.72 28.34 14.08
C PHE A 99 1.40 27.73 12.84
N LEU A 100 2.66 28.10 12.56
CA LEU A 100 3.43 27.51 11.47
C LEU A 100 3.62 26.00 11.67
N SER A 101 3.87 25.55 12.88
CA SER A 101 3.99 24.14 13.23
C SER A 101 2.69 23.38 12.91
N THR A 102 1.55 23.93 13.29
CA THR A 102 0.23 23.35 13.00
C THR A 102 -0.04 23.29 11.50
N LEU A 103 0.29 24.34 10.73
CA LEU A 103 0.14 24.34 9.27
C LEU A 103 1.02 23.28 8.59
N LEU A 104 2.25 23.08 9.07
CA LEU A 104 3.15 22.05 8.55
C LEU A 104 2.62 20.64 8.85
N GLU A 105 2.07 20.44 10.05
CA GLU A 105 1.48 19.16 10.46
C GLU A 105 0.25 18.82 9.62
N LEU A 106 -0.66 19.78 9.39
CA LEU A 106 -1.83 19.61 8.52
C LEU A 106 -1.40 19.28 7.08
N ASN A 107 -0.42 19.98 6.54
CA ASN A 107 0.08 19.71 5.18
C ASN A 107 0.72 18.31 5.05
N ASN A 108 1.44 17.85 6.09
CA ASN A 108 2.01 16.50 6.08
C ASN A 108 0.92 15.42 6.18
N LEU A 109 -0.12 15.63 7.00
CA LEU A 109 -1.27 14.72 7.07
C LEU A 109 -2.00 14.62 5.74
N ASP A 110 -2.26 15.74 5.08
CA ASP A 110 -2.89 15.75 3.75
C ASP A 110 -2.04 15.00 2.71
N ARG A 111 -0.73 15.18 2.76
CA ARG A 111 0.21 14.47 1.87
C ARG A 111 0.24 12.98 2.15
N GLU A 112 0.20 12.57 3.41
CA GLU A 112 0.18 11.15 3.80
C GLU A 112 -1.13 10.49 3.35
N ILE A 113 -2.27 11.15 3.53
CA ILE A 113 -3.58 10.70 3.05
C ILE A 113 -3.56 10.52 1.53
N GLU A 114 -3.01 11.48 0.79
CA GLU A 114 -2.95 11.41 -0.68
C GLU A 114 -2.03 10.27 -1.15
N LEU A 115 -0.87 10.08 -0.52
CA LEU A 115 0.03 8.97 -0.82
C LEU A 115 -0.63 7.61 -0.52
N ARG A 116 -1.38 7.53 0.58
CA ARG A 116 -2.14 6.33 0.93
C ARG A 116 -3.23 6.04 -0.09
N ARG A 117 -4.02 7.03 -0.50
CA ARG A 117 -5.03 6.90 -1.55
C ARG A 117 -4.43 6.44 -2.88
N GLN A 118 -3.28 7.01 -3.26
CA GLN A 118 -2.59 6.59 -4.48
C GLN A 118 -2.05 5.16 -4.38
N ALA A 119 -1.56 4.74 -3.22
CA ALA A 119 -1.12 3.37 -3.00
C ALA A 119 -2.30 2.39 -3.03
N GLU A 120 -3.42 2.72 -2.41
CA GLU A 120 -4.67 1.95 -2.44
C GLU A 120 -5.21 1.84 -3.87
N PHE A 121 -5.21 2.94 -4.63
CA PHE A 121 -5.64 2.96 -6.03
C PHE A 121 -4.73 2.11 -6.94
N ARG A 122 -3.41 2.16 -6.75
CA ARG A 122 -2.46 1.29 -7.48
C ARG A 122 -2.66 -0.18 -7.11
N ALA A 123 -2.89 -0.48 -5.83
CA ALA A 123 -3.18 -1.85 -5.38
C ALA A 123 -4.49 -2.36 -6.00
N PHE A 124 -5.52 -1.52 -6.07
CA PHE A 124 -6.78 -1.79 -6.73
C PHE A 124 -6.60 -2.05 -8.24
N GLN A 125 -5.85 -1.19 -8.95
CA GLN A 125 -5.54 -1.40 -10.37
C GLN A 125 -4.74 -2.69 -10.61
N ALA A 126 -3.84 -3.07 -9.70
CA ALA A 126 -3.06 -4.30 -9.82
C ALA A 126 -3.89 -5.59 -9.63
N GLN A 127 -5.10 -5.48 -9.06
CA GLN A 127 -6.04 -6.61 -8.96
C GLN A 127 -6.76 -6.90 -10.29
N ILE A 128 -6.79 -5.94 -11.21
CA ILE A 128 -7.35 -6.12 -12.55
C ILE A 128 -6.21 -6.59 -13.46
N ASP A 129 -6.31 -7.79 -14.05
CA ASP A 129 -5.44 -8.17 -15.18
C ASP A 129 -5.96 -7.46 -16.46
N PRO A 130 -5.31 -6.38 -16.94
CA PRO A 130 -5.80 -5.64 -18.10
C PRO A 130 -5.83 -6.50 -19.35
N HIS A 131 -4.87 -7.42 -19.47
CA HIS A 131 -4.79 -8.30 -20.62
C HIS A 131 -5.95 -9.31 -20.65
N PHE A 132 -6.33 -9.87 -19.50
CA PHE A 132 -7.51 -10.75 -19.40
C PHE A 132 -8.79 -9.99 -19.75
N PHE A 133 -8.95 -8.78 -19.22
CA PHE A 133 -10.10 -7.91 -19.49
C PHE A 133 -10.26 -7.60 -20.99
N PHE A 134 -9.20 -7.10 -21.64
CA PHE A 134 -9.24 -6.79 -23.07
C PHE A 134 -9.50 -8.02 -23.92
N ASN A 135 -8.95 -9.17 -23.57
CA ASN A 135 -9.20 -10.42 -24.28
C ASN A 135 -10.65 -10.88 -24.14
N ALA A 136 -11.24 -10.76 -22.95
CA ALA A 136 -12.66 -11.07 -22.73
C ALA A 136 -13.56 -10.16 -23.59
N LEU A 137 -13.30 -8.84 -23.59
CA LEU A 137 -14.06 -7.88 -24.41
C LEU A 137 -13.93 -8.16 -25.91
N ASN A 138 -12.75 -8.51 -26.40
CA ASN A 138 -12.54 -8.87 -27.80
C ASN A 138 -13.32 -10.12 -28.18
N THR A 139 -13.34 -11.14 -27.28
CA THR A 139 -14.13 -12.37 -27.48
C THR A 139 -15.63 -12.06 -27.52
N ILE A 140 -16.13 -11.26 -26.58
CA ILE A 140 -17.53 -10.82 -26.52
C ILE A 140 -17.90 -10.06 -27.82
N SER A 141 -17.05 -9.12 -28.25
CA SER A 141 -17.25 -8.33 -29.46
C SER A 141 -17.37 -9.22 -30.73
N ALA A 142 -16.52 -10.25 -30.81
CA ALA A 142 -16.61 -11.22 -31.91
C ALA A 142 -17.94 -12.02 -31.86
N LEU A 143 -18.35 -12.45 -30.66
CA LEU A 143 -19.59 -13.20 -30.45
C LEU A 143 -20.86 -12.37 -30.71
N CYS A 144 -20.82 -11.04 -30.54
CA CYS A 144 -21.99 -10.19 -30.84
C CYS A 144 -22.55 -10.37 -32.25
N ARG A 145 -21.73 -10.79 -33.21
CA ARG A 145 -22.16 -11.05 -34.61
C ARG A 145 -22.50 -12.48 -34.89
N THR A 146 -21.93 -13.44 -34.16
CA THR A 146 -22.05 -14.87 -34.45
C THR A 146 -22.98 -15.61 -33.48
N ASP A 147 -23.01 -15.17 -32.22
CA ASP A 147 -23.82 -15.76 -31.14
C ASP A 147 -24.15 -14.69 -30.09
N PRO A 148 -25.16 -13.82 -30.33
CA PRO A 148 -25.51 -12.71 -29.44
C PRO A 148 -25.91 -13.13 -28.02
N ASP A 149 -26.58 -14.32 -27.90
CA ASP A 149 -27.01 -14.81 -26.58
C ASP A 149 -25.83 -15.25 -25.74
N LYS A 150 -24.84 -15.90 -26.33
CA LYS A 150 -23.58 -16.25 -25.70
C LYS A 150 -22.77 -14.99 -25.34
N ALA A 151 -22.75 -13.99 -26.22
CA ALA A 151 -22.09 -12.70 -25.92
C ALA A 151 -22.71 -12.03 -24.71
N ARG A 152 -24.04 -11.99 -24.61
CA ARG A 152 -24.77 -11.44 -23.47
C ARG A 152 -24.49 -12.22 -22.19
N SER A 153 -24.53 -13.53 -22.22
CA SER A 153 -24.21 -14.37 -21.05
C SER A 153 -22.80 -14.14 -20.57
N LEU A 154 -21.83 -14.07 -21.48
CA LEU A 154 -20.42 -13.85 -21.14
C LEU A 154 -20.17 -12.45 -20.56
N LEU A 155 -20.89 -11.43 -21.02
CA LEU A 155 -20.84 -10.09 -20.47
C LEU A 155 -21.33 -10.05 -19.01
N LEU A 156 -22.39 -10.77 -18.67
CA LEU A 156 -22.88 -10.88 -17.31
C LEU A 156 -21.87 -11.61 -16.40
N VAL A 157 -21.30 -12.71 -16.87
CA VAL A 157 -20.26 -13.44 -16.12
C VAL A 157 -19.03 -12.55 -15.90
N LEU A 158 -18.61 -11.76 -16.90
CA LEU A 158 -17.50 -10.82 -16.78
C LEU A 158 -17.79 -9.73 -15.73
N ALA A 159 -19.02 -9.19 -15.73
CA ALA A 159 -19.45 -8.21 -14.75
C ALA A 159 -19.45 -8.79 -13.33
N ASP A 160 -19.92 -10.03 -13.14
CA ASP A 160 -19.93 -10.70 -11.84
C ASP A 160 -18.51 -11.04 -11.37
N TYR A 161 -17.64 -11.51 -12.27
CA TYR A 161 -16.23 -11.76 -12.00
C TYR A 161 -15.53 -10.50 -11.42
N TYR A 162 -15.68 -9.36 -12.10
CA TYR A 162 -15.07 -8.12 -11.60
C TYR A 162 -15.75 -7.55 -10.35
N ARG A 163 -17.08 -7.67 -10.23
CA ARG A 163 -17.79 -7.26 -9.02
C ARG A 163 -17.25 -8.02 -7.80
N GLN A 164 -17.13 -9.33 -7.89
CA GLN A 164 -16.60 -10.16 -6.80
C GLN A 164 -15.14 -9.82 -6.48
N THR A 165 -14.31 -9.60 -7.49
CA THR A 165 -12.89 -9.22 -7.29
C THR A 165 -12.73 -7.85 -6.62
N LEU A 166 -13.62 -6.90 -6.91
CA LEU A 166 -13.51 -5.50 -6.46
C LEU A 166 -14.26 -5.19 -5.15
N THR A 167 -15.27 -6.00 -4.77
CA THR A 167 -16.12 -5.75 -3.60
C THR A 167 -15.83 -6.65 -2.41
N ILE A 168 -14.72 -7.39 -2.41
CA ILE A 168 -14.35 -8.25 -1.27
C ILE A 168 -13.95 -7.36 -0.08
N ASN A 169 -14.93 -7.13 0.82
CA ASN A 169 -14.72 -6.46 2.12
C ASN A 169 -14.73 -7.47 3.28
N GLU A 170 -14.87 -8.76 3.00
CA GLU A 170 -14.90 -9.81 4.02
C GLU A 170 -13.51 -10.42 4.19
N ASP A 171 -13.11 -10.63 5.44
CA ASP A 171 -11.85 -11.29 5.77
C ASP A 171 -11.86 -12.77 5.38
N PHE A 172 -13.05 -13.40 5.37
CA PHE A 172 -13.26 -14.81 5.03
C PHE A 172 -14.51 -15.00 4.17
N VAL A 173 -14.36 -15.81 3.12
CA VAL A 173 -15.46 -16.26 2.25
C VAL A 173 -15.64 -17.77 2.33
N THR A 174 -16.79 -18.30 1.86
CA THR A 174 -16.99 -19.75 1.78
C THR A 174 -16.18 -20.35 0.64
N LEU A 175 -15.86 -21.65 0.74
CA LEU A 175 -15.26 -22.39 -0.37
C LEU A 175 -16.17 -22.35 -1.62
N THR A 176 -17.48 -22.34 -1.44
CA THR A 176 -18.46 -22.18 -2.54
C THR A 176 -18.22 -20.87 -3.29
N THR A 177 -17.99 -19.77 -2.59
CA THR A 177 -17.68 -18.46 -3.20
C THR A 177 -16.40 -18.52 -4.02
N GLU A 178 -15.32 -19.10 -3.48
CA GLU A 178 -14.06 -19.28 -4.23
C GLU A 178 -14.23 -20.13 -5.49
N LEU A 179 -15.02 -21.23 -5.39
CA LEU A 179 -15.31 -22.09 -6.53
C LEU A 179 -16.16 -21.38 -7.57
N GLN A 180 -17.06 -20.50 -7.17
CA GLN A 180 -17.85 -19.68 -8.09
C GLN A 180 -16.97 -18.68 -8.84
N ASN A 181 -15.98 -18.07 -8.16
CA ASN A 181 -14.98 -17.21 -8.80
C ASN A 181 -14.14 -17.97 -9.82
N VAL A 182 -13.70 -19.19 -9.47
CA VAL A 182 -13.00 -20.09 -10.42
C VAL A 182 -13.88 -20.41 -11.63
N ASN A 183 -15.16 -20.73 -11.44
CA ASN A 183 -16.07 -21.04 -12.52
C ASN A 183 -16.32 -19.83 -13.45
N ASN A 184 -16.49 -18.64 -12.88
CA ASN A 184 -16.62 -17.40 -13.66
C ASN A 184 -15.39 -17.17 -14.54
N TYR A 185 -14.18 -17.30 -13.95
CA TYR A 185 -12.93 -17.21 -14.69
C TYR A 185 -12.86 -18.24 -15.84
N LEU A 186 -13.12 -19.52 -15.55
CA LEU A 186 -13.07 -20.60 -16.53
C LEU A 186 -14.07 -20.38 -17.67
N THR A 187 -15.27 -19.91 -17.38
CA THR A 187 -16.29 -19.60 -18.39
C THR A 187 -15.78 -18.56 -19.39
N ILE A 188 -15.14 -17.49 -18.90
CA ILE A 188 -14.55 -16.45 -19.75
C ILE A 188 -13.35 -17.00 -20.54
N ALA A 189 -12.47 -17.74 -19.87
CA ALA A 189 -11.27 -18.31 -20.48
C ALA A 189 -11.61 -19.35 -21.58
N GLN A 190 -12.61 -20.23 -21.34
CA GLN A 190 -13.07 -21.23 -22.31
C GLN A 190 -13.73 -20.60 -23.54
N ALA A 191 -14.41 -19.48 -23.41
CA ALA A 191 -14.98 -18.75 -24.55
C ALA A 191 -13.90 -18.25 -25.50
N ARG A 192 -12.70 -17.92 -24.97
CA ARG A 192 -11.55 -17.50 -25.76
C ARG A 192 -10.78 -18.68 -26.35
N PHE A 193 -10.58 -19.73 -25.57
CA PHE A 193 -9.79 -20.91 -25.93
C PHE A 193 -10.76 -22.06 -26.23
N VAL A 194 -11.46 -22.00 -27.36
CA VAL A 194 -12.49 -22.98 -27.74
C VAL A 194 -11.94 -24.40 -27.60
N ASN A 195 -12.49 -25.18 -26.65
CA ASN A 195 -12.15 -26.58 -26.36
C ASN A 195 -10.69 -26.88 -25.94
N ALA A 196 -9.89 -25.84 -25.61
CA ALA A 196 -8.49 -26.03 -25.26
C ALA A 196 -8.25 -26.16 -23.73
N ILE A 197 -9.26 -25.90 -22.89
CA ILE A 197 -9.13 -25.98 -21.42
C ILE A 197 -9.93 -27.19 -20.91
N HIS A 198 -9.20 -28.17 -20.39
CA HIS A 198 -9.73 -29.34 -19.72
C HIS A 198 -9.57 -29.17 -18.22
N PHE A 199 -10.64 -28.74 -17.57
CA PHE A 199 -10.67 -28.55 -16.14
C PHE A 199 -11.42 -29.69 -15.45
N THR A 200 -10.82 -30.26 -14.41
CA THR A 200 -11.45 -31.27 -13.56
C THR A 200 -11.37 -30.81 -12.09
N ALA A 201 -12.41 -31.11 -11.31
CA ALA A 201 -12.43 -30.77 -9.91
C ALA A 201 -12.86 -31.96 -9.05
N VAL A 202 -12.12 -32.23 -7.98
CA VAL A 202 -12.49 -33.17 -6.91
C VAL A 202 -12.75 -32.34 -5.67
N LEU A 203 -13.99 -32.33 -5.20
CA LEU A 203 -14.46 -31.41 -4.17
C LEU A 203 -15.09 -32.18 -3.00
N PRO A 204 -15.04 -31.66 -1.76
CA PRO A 204 -15.77 -32.19 -0.62
C PRO A 204 -17.30 -32.00 -0.84
N LYS A 205 -18.11 -32.80 -0.12
CA LYS A 205 -19.58 -32.80 -0.30
C LYS A 205 -20.25 -31.49 0.13
N ASP A 206 -19.72 -30.82 1.15
CA ASP A 206 -20.30 -29.61 1.74
C ASP A 206 -19.27 -28.49 1.68
N THR A 207 -19.36 -27.64 0.66
CA THR A 207 -18.40 -26.54 0.42
C THR A 207 -18.73 -25.28 1.20
N ASP A 208 -19.98 -25.10 1.65
CA ASP A 208 -20.41 -23.89 2.37
C ASP A 208 -19.88 -23.80 3.79
N ARG A 209 -19.59 -24.93 4.40
CA ARG A 209 -19.06 -25.00 5.77
C ARG A 209 -17.60 -24.58 5.89
N PHE A 210 -16.83 -24.58 4.81
CA PHE A 210 -15.42 -24.22 4.83
C PHE A 210 -15.23 -22.74 4.50
N ARG A 211 -14.55 -22.03 5.37
CA ARG A 211 -14.23 -20.61 5.17
C ARG A 211 -12.73 -20.43 5.01
N MET A 212 -12.36 -19.52 4.11
CA MET A 212 -10.96 -19.18 3.80
C MET A 212 -10.85 -17.71 3.40
N PRO A 213 -9.64 -17.13 3.46
CA PRO A 213 -9.43 -15.79 2.90
C PRO A 213 -9.82 -15.76 1.42
N PRO A 214 -10.40 -14.66 0.93
CA PRO A 214 -10.80 -14.56 -0.46
C PRO A 214 -9.62 -14.54 -1.43
N LEU A 215 -9.89 -14.91 -2.70
CA LEU A 215 -8.92 -14.89 -3.80
C LEU A 215 -7.65 -15.72 -3.49
N ILE A 216 -7.85 -16.96 -3.03
CA ILE A 216 -6.78 -17.92 -2.79
C ILE A 216 -6.75 -18.97 -3.91
N ILE A 217 -7.88 -19.61 -4.22
CA ILE A 217 -7.96 -20.69 -5.21
C ILE A 217 -7.95 -20.14 -6.63
N GLN A 218 -8.71 -19.08 -6.88
CA GLN A 218 -8.83 -18.48 -8.20
C GLN A 218 -7.47 -18.12 -8.83
N PRO A 219 -6.54 -17.38 -8.19
CA PRO A 219 -5.24 -17.05 -8.80
C PRO A 219 -4.36 -18.27 -9.10
N LEU A 220 -4.53 -19.36 -8.35
CA LEU A 220 -3.81 -20.61 -8.61
C LEU A 220 -4.32 -21.28 -9.88
N VAL A 221 -5.65 -21.34 -10.05
CA VAL A 221 -6.28 -21.87 -11.27
C VAL A 221 -5.98 -21.00 -12.48
N GLU A 222 -6.01 -19.66 -12.34
CA GLU A 222 -5.62 -18.73 -13.40
C GLU A 222 -4.18 -18.98 -13.87
N ASN A 223 -3.27 -19.13 -12.92
CA ASN A 223 -1.87 -19.41 -13.22
C ASN A 223 -1.71 -20.77 -13.94
N ALA A 224 -2.40 -21.80 -13.46
CA ALA A 224 -2.41 -23.12 -14.07
C ALA A 224 -2.98 -23.10 -15.52
N VAL A 225 -4.07 -22.37 -15.77
CA VAL A 225 -4.63 -22.21 -17.11
C VAL A 225 -3.71 -21.40 -18.03
N ARG A 226 -3.03 -20.37 -17.49
CA ARG A 226 -2.13 -19.50 -18.26
C ARG A 226 -0.86 -20.23 -18.70
N HIS A 227 -0.28 -21.03 -17.81
CA HIS A 227 1.03 -21.65 -17.97
C HIS A 227 1.01 -23.16 -18.13
N GLY A 228 -0.12 -23.81 -17.81
CA GLY A 228 -0.29 -25.26 -17.71
C GLY A 228 -0.57 -25.98 -19.04
N GLY A 229 -0.29 -25.38 -20.19
CA GLY A 229 -0.48 -26.03 -21.48
C GLY A 229 0.82 -26.54 -22.10
N VAL A 230 0.84 -27.78 -22.55
CA VAL A 230 1.89 -28.33 -23.42
C VAL A 230 1.86 -27.63 -24.78
N SER A 231 0.64 -27.29 -25.25
CA SER A 231 0.37 -26.48 -26.43
C SER A 231 -0.69 -25.42 -26.13
N VAL A 232 -0.92 -24.52 -27.09
CA VAL A 232 -1.99 -23.49 -26.96
C VAL A 232 -3.37 -24.15 -26.92
N ASP A 233 -3.49 -25.36 -27.46
CA ASP A 233 -4.76 -26.08 -27.70
C ASP A 233 -5.01 -27.24 -26.72
N ASP A 234 -4.11 -27.53 -25.76
CA ASP A 234 -4.29 -28.57 -24.74
C ASP A 234 -3.80 -28.11 -23.39
N ARG A 235 -4.71 -27.55 -22.59
CA ARG A 235 -4.45 -27.05 -21.23
C ARG A 235 -5.24 -27.91 -20.26
N ARG A 236 -4.54 -28.71 -19.48
CA ARG A 236 -5.15 -29.58 -18.46
C ARG A 236 -4.87 -29.01 -17.08
N VAL A 237 -5.95 -28.86 -16.30
CA VAL A 237 -5.87 -28.35 -14.92
C VAL A 237 -6.79 -29.18 -14.03
N GLU A 238 -6.26 -29.65 -12.91
CA GLU A 238 -7.02 -30.36 -11.88
C GLU A 238 -7.00 -29.53 -10.59
N LEU A 239 -8.19 -29.29 -10.03
CA LEU A 239 -8.38 -28.77 -8.68
C LEU A 239 -8.82 -29.93 -7.77
N ARG A 240 -7.99 -30.25 -6.78
CA ARG A 240 -8.31 -31.27 -5.78
C ARG A 240 -8.42 -30.64 -4.41
N ILE A 241 -9.58 -30.81 -3.77
CA ILE A 241 -9.84 -30.32 -2.42
C ILE A 241 -10.36 -31.50 -1.60
N VAL A 242 -9.60 -31.87 -0.59
CA VAL A 242 -9.92 -33.05 0.25
C VAL A 242 -9.82 -32.66 1.72
N GLN A 243 -10.80 -33.08 2.51
CA GLN A 243 -10.76 -32.95 3.97
C GLN A 243 -10.04 -34.16 4.55
N THR A 244 -9.00 -33.91 5.34
CA THR A 244 -8.20 -34.95 6.01
C THR A 244 -7.85 -34.47 7.41
N GLY A 245 -8.22 -35.26 8.43
CA GLY A 245 -7.76 -35.04 9.82
C GLY A 245 -8.07 -33.65 10.40
N GLY A 246 -9.21 -33.06 10.07
CA GLY A 246 -9.56 -31.70 10.56
C GLY A 246 -8.94 -30.56 9.75
N CYS A 247 -8.26 -30.85 8.65
CA CYS A 247 -7.69 -29.88 7.71
C CYS A 247 -8.30 -30.05 6.33
N LEU A 248 -8.27 -28.97 5.54
CA LEU A 248 -8.62 -28.96 4.13
C LEU A 248 -7.32 -28.85 3.33
N GLU A 249 -7.01 -29.89 2.57
CA GLU A 249 -5.89 -29.90 1.63
C GLU A 249 -6.38 -29.48 0.26
N ILE A 250 -5.78 -28.41 -0.30
CA ILE A 250 -6.10 -27.86 -1.60
C ILE A 250 -4.87 -28.02 -2.51
N ALA A 251 -5.05 -28.61 -3.68
CA ALA A 251 -4.01 -28.77 -4.68
C ALA A 251 -4.54 -28.37 -6.07
N VAL A 252 -3.76 -27.55 -6.77
CA VAL A 252 -3.98 -27.22 -8.19
C VAL A 252 -2.81 -27.81 -8.97
N THR A 253 -3.14 -28.69 -9.92
CA THR A 253 -2.15 -29.37 -10.77
C THR A 253 -2.36 -28.96 -12.21
N ASP A 254 -1.30 -28.66 -12.92
CA ASP A 254 -1.25 -28.46 -14.35
C ASP A 254 -0.26 -29.43 -15.02
N TRP A 255 -0.46 -29.67 -16.33
CA TRP A 255 0.42 -30.52 -17.15
C TRP A 255 1.21 -29.67 -18.16
N GLY A 256 1.65 -28.50 -17.74
CA GLY A 256 2.47 -27.59 -18.55
C GLY A 256 3.96 -27.87 -18.51
N LYS A 257 4.76 -26.82 -18.77
CA LYS A 257 6.22 -26.89 -18.80
C LYS A 257 6.84 -26.80 -17.40
N GLY A 258 6.03 -26.71 -16.36
CA GLY A 258 6.48 -26.47 -15.00
C GLY A 258 6.94 -25.01 -14.76
N PHE A 259 7.31 -24.73 -13.52
CA PHE A 259 7.86 -23.43 -13.15
C PHE A 259 9.34 -23.31 -13.48
N PRO A 260 9.81 -22.19 -14.00
CA PRO A 260 11.23 -21.89 -14.10
C PRO A 260 11.92 -21.92 -12.73
N ALA A 261 13.21 -22.27 -12.70
CA ALA A 261 13.97 -22.41 -11.44
C ALA A 261 14.07 -21.10 -10.64
N ASP A 262 14.10 -19.96 -11.32
CA ASP A 262 14.10 -18.62 -10.71
C ASP A 262 12.78 -18.29 -10.01
N VAL A 263 11.64 -18.81 -10.50
CA VAL A 263 10.32 -18.70 -9.83
C VAL A 263 10.32 -19.49 -8.52
N LEU A 264 10.82 -20.73 -8.56
CA LEU A 264 10.87 -21.60 -7.37
C LEU A 264 11.80 -21.01 -6.29
N SER A 265 12.94 -20.44 -6.68
CA SER A 265 13.85 -19.77 -5.74
C SER A 265 13.25 -18.49 -5.18
N SER A 266 12.48 -17.74 -5.97
CA SER A 266 11.85 -16.50 -5.53
C SER A 266 10.69 -16.72 -4.56
N LEU A 267 9.97 -17.83 -4.63
CA LEU A 267 8.97 -18.22 -3.62
C LEU A 267 9.60 -18.54 -2.27
N ALA A 268 10.89 -18.85 -2.24
CA ALA A 268 11.67 -19.05 -1.00
C ALA A 268 12.15 -17.72 -0.38
N ASP A 269 12.23 -16.64 -1.16
CA ASP A 269 12.72 -15.32 -0.74
C ASP A 269 11.54 -14.35 -0.51
N PRO A 270 11.29 -13.93 0.77
CA PRO A 270 10.18 -13.05 1.11
C PRO A 270 10.24 -11.66 0.46
N ASP A 271 11.41 -11.20 0.03
CA ASP A 271 11.61 -9.84 -0.51
C ASP A 271 11.50 -9.76 -2.04
N ASN A 272 11.35 -10.91 -2.72
CA ASN A 272 11.31 -10.97 -4.18
C ASN A 272 9.90 -10.73 -4.75
N LYS A 273 9.63 -9.51 -5.20
CA LYS A 273 8.32 -9.06 -5.73
C LYS A 273 8.03 -9.45 -7.18
N ARG A 274 8.86 -10.29 -7.81
CA ARG A 274 8.84 -10.49 -9.28
C ARG A 274 7.63 -11.31 -9.80
N TYR A 275 6.99 -12.12 -8.94
CA TYR A 275 5.87 -12.99 -9.30
C TYR A 275 4.66 -12.73 -8.41
N SER A 276 3.84 -11.75 -8.80
CA SER A 276 2.79 -11.17 -7.95
C SER A 276 1.66 -12.12 -7.55
N GLY A 277 1.24 -13.05 -8.40
CA GLY A 277 0.07 -13.91 -8.13
C GLY A 277 0.31 -14.94 -7.03
N LEU A 278 1.26 -15.86 -7.22
CA LEU A 278 1.59 -16.90 -6.23
C LEU A 278 2.13 -16.32 -4.92
N PHE A 279 2.95 -15.27 -5.03
CA PHE A 279 3.49 -14.58 -3.87
C PHE A 279 2.39 -13.94 -3.01
N ASN A 280 1.40 -13.31 -3.64
CA ASN A 280 0.27 -12.71 -2.92
C ASN A 280 -0.57 -13.76 -2.20
N VAL A 281 -0.80 -14.92 -2.83
CA VAL A 281 -1.49 -16.05 -2.21
C VAL A 281 -0.68 -16.59 -1.02
N ASP A 282 0.62 -16.86 -1.17
CA ASP A 282 1.48 -17.33 -0.08
C ASP A 282 1.52 -16.33 1.08
N LYS A 283 1.67 -15.04 0.80
CA LYS A 283 1.66 -13.98 1.80
C LYS A 283 0.33 -13.94 2.56
N ARG A 284 -0.81 -14.04 1.86
CA ARG A 284 -2.14 -14.02 2.47
C ARG A 284 -2.38 -15.26 3.34
N LEU A 285 -2.03 -16.43 2.86
CA LEU A 285 -2.12 -17.67 3.64
C LEU A 285 -1.26 -17.61 4.90
N ARG A 286 -0.02 -17.13 4.78
CA ARG A 286 0.88 -16.98 5.92
C ARG A 286 0.44 -15.92 6.93
N SER A 287 -0.20 -14.85 6.50
CA SER A 287 -0.72 -13.82 7.41
C SER A 287 -1.88 -14.33 8.26
N VAL A 288 -2.66 -15.30 7.75
CA VAL A 288 -3.84 -15.84 8.44
C VAL A 288 -3.51 -17.13 9.21
N TYR A 289 -2.75 -18.06 8.58
CA TYR A 289 -2.50 -19.40 9.12
C TYR A 289 -1.04 -19.63 9.55
N GLY A 290 -0.21 -18.58 9.54
CA GLY A 290 1.19 -18.70 9.93
C GLY A 290 2.01 -19.55 8.96
N ALA A 291 3.04 -20.22 9.50
CA ALA A 291 3.96 -21.03 8.70
C ALA A 291 3.30 -22.29 8.09
N GLU A 292 2.23 -22.79 8.68
CA GLU A 292 1.51 -23.99 8.22
C GLU A 292 0.69 -23.70 6.96
N GLY A 293 0.20 -22.47 6.77
CA GLY A 293 -0.52 -22.04 5.58
C GLY A 293 0.33 -21.84 4.33
N ARG A 294 1.66 -22.06 4.40
CA ARG A 294 2.58 -21.82 3.30
C ARG A 294 2.28 -22.65 2.05
N LEU A 295 2.39 -22.03 0.87
CA LEU A 295 2.32 -22.73 -0.40
C LEU A 295 3.52 -23.70 -0.55
N ARG A 296 3.21 -24.91 -1.00
CA ARG A 296 4.20 -25.92 -1.43
C ARG A 296 4.08 -26.12 -2.93
N VAL A 297 5.16 -25.88 -3.64
CA VAL A 297 5.21 -26.02 -5.10
C VAL A 297 6.10 -27.19 -5.45
N SER A 298 5.60 -28.13 -6.23
CA SER A 298 6.37 -29.18 -6.90
C SER A 298 6.26 -28.96 -8.41
N SER A 299 7.40 -28.99 -9.10
CA SER A 299 7.45 -28.69 -10.53
C SER A 299 8.41 -29.64 -11.24
N THR A 300 7.98 -30.11 -12.41
CA THR A 300 8.76 -30.93 -13.35
C THR A 300 8.56 -30.39 -14.76
N PRO A 301 9.39 -30.80 -15.73
CA PRO A 301 9.14 -30.45 -17.14
C PRO A 301 7.81 -30.96 -17.72
N ALA A 302 7.09 -31.82 -16.99
CA ALA A 302 5.80 -32.42 -17.38
C ALA A 302 4.60 -31.79 -16.65
N GLY A 303 4.83 -30.75 -15.84
CA GLY A 303 3.76 -30.05 -15.14
C GLY A 303 4.13 -29.59 -13.74
N SER A 304 3.22 -28.90 -13.09
CA SER A 304 3.40 -28.42 -11.73
C SER A 304 2.17 -28.67 -10.84
N THR A 305 2.43 -28.74 -9.53
CA THR A 305 1.39 -28.81 -8.51
C THR A 305 1.69 -27.77 -7.44
N VAL A 306 0.72 -26.91 -7.19
CA VAL A 306 0.71 -25.95 -6.09
C VAL A 306 -0.28 -26.44 -5.06
N ARG A 307 0.15 -26.62 -3.82
CA ARG A 307 -0.69 -27.13 -2.74
C ARG A 307 -0.49 -26.36 -1.44
N PHE A 308 -1.53 -26.30 -0.65
CA PHE A 308 -1.52 -25.78 0.72
C PHE A 308 -2.57 -26.47 1.58
N THR A 309 -2.46 -26.30 2.88
CA THR A 309 -3.37 -26.90 3.85
C THR A 309 -3.87 -25.81 4.78
N ILE A 310 -5.16 -25.80 5.06
CA ILE A 310 -5.79 -24.89 6.01
C ILE A 310 -6.63 -25.69 7.00
N PRO A 311 -6.86 -25.18 8.24
CA PRO A 311 -7.80 -25.79 9.17
C PRO A 311 -9.19 -25.92 8.54
N ALA A 312 -9.85 -27.05 8.72
CA ALA A 312 -11.22 -27.29 8.26
C ALA A 312 -12.28 -26.75 9.24
N GLY A 313 -11.87 -26.01 10.28
CA GLY A 313 -12.76 -25.44 11.28
C GLY A 313 -13.61 -24.30 10.71
N GLU A 314 -14.83 -24.17 11.23
CA GLU A 314 -15.61 -22.96 11.11
C GLU A 314 -14.80 -21.83 11.76
N ALA A 315 -14.57 -20.73 11.02
CA ALA A 315 -14.14 -19.50 11.67
C ALA A 315 -15.29 -19.07 12.58
N GLU A 316 -15.20 -19.39 13.89
CA GLU A 316 -16.10 -18.81 14.88
C GLU A 316 -16.06 -17.30 14.71
N LYS A 317 -17.21 -16.73 14.40
CA LYS A 317 -17.40 -15.30 14.58
C LYS A 317 -17.15 -15.04 16.07
N GLU A 318 -16.04 -14.41 16.42
CA GLU A 318 -16.00 -13.60 17.63
C GLU A 318 -17.04 -12.47 17.43
N GLU A 319 -18.27 -12.74 17.82
CA GLU A 319 -19.21 -11.69 18.19
C GLU A 319 -18.58 -10.97 19.38
N THR A 320 -17.87 -9.89 19.11
CA THR A 320 -17.52 -8.91 20.12
C THR A 320 -18.82 -8.25 20.55
N ALA A 321 -19.24 -8.60 21.76
CA ALA A 321 -20.32 -7.93 22.51
C ALA A 321 -19.96 -6.46 22.84
#